data_f8680f62f2b04345943d90a62b27c2af
#
_entry.id   f8680f62f2b04345943d90a62b27c2af
#
_cell.length_a   1.000
_cell.length_b   1.000
_cell.length_c   1.000
_cell.angle_alpha   90.00
_cell.angle_beta   90.00
_cell.angle_gamma   90.00
#
_symmetry.space_group_name_H-M   'P 1'
#
loop_
_entity.id
_entity.type
_entity.pdbx_description
1 polymer ?
#
loop_
_entity_poly.entity_id
_entity_poly.type
_entity_poly.pdbx_seq_one_letter_code
_entity_poly.pdbx_strand_id
1 'polypeptide(L)'
;MKGCDVMPNWTHNKIICKKSIAEKLLTPVEDTYVLDFNKLIPMPNELDLTCGAIEDMSVACYYYSLDDNERKKVKDLLFNTKTDFYHNYWNKYSNDINRLLNGSLNINEISNNYDSSDDKMKEKYSSIYDLGKRYVDNIKDYGFPNWYDWRIENWGTKWNVDDEVSVIDIDKNNYEIRFDTAWSLPYGIMLKFSELCKDNEFHWEFQNEDFDGYHTLTKENGKIIDNVTGYDEEYTDDEIEI
;
A
#
# COMPACT_ATOMS: atom_id res chain seq x y z
N MET A 1 4.42 -5.25 -21.20
CA MET A 1 5.20 -6.35 -20.56
C MET A 1 4.51 -6.64 -19.26
N LYS A 2 3.95 -7.84 -19.08
CA LYS A 2 3.47 -8.29 -17.78
C LYS A 2 4.68 -8.30 -16.85
N GLY A 3 4.67 -7.44 -15.82
CA GLY A 3 5.66 -7.49 -14.76
C GLY A 3 5.73 -8.91 -14.22
N CYS A 4 6.90 -9.35 -13.78
CA CYS A 4 7.10 -10.63 -13.12
C CYS A 4 5.99 -10.82 -12.07
N ASP A 5 5.05 -11.71 -12.38
CA ASP A 5 4.12 -12.27 -11.40
C ASP A 5 4.96 -13.17 -10.47
N VAL A 6 5.74 -12.55 -9.60
CA VAL A 6 6.14 -13.23 -8.37
C VAL A 6 4.84 -13.33 -7.60
N MET A 7 4.29 -14.54 -7.48
CA MET A 7 3.15 -14.76 -6.60
C MET A 7 3.55 -14.24 -5.22
N PRO A 8 2.80 -13.29 -4.66
CA PRO A 8 3.09 -12.80 -3.33
C PRO A 8 2.86 -13.94 -2.34
N ASN A 9 3.59 -13.92 -1.23
CA ASN A 9 3.15 -14.67 -0.07
C ASN A 9 1.77 -14.14 0.32
N TRP A 10 0.82 -15.04 0.57
CA TRP A 10 -0.52 -14.67 0.94
C TRP A 10 -0.71 -14.71 2.46
N THR A 11 -1.48 -13.77 2.96
CA THR A 11 -1.96 -13.78 4.33
C THR A 11 -3.45 -14.06 4.30
N HIS A 12 -3.85 -15.18 4.89
CA HIS A 12 -5.24 -15.60 5.01
C HIS A 12 -5.90 -14.85 6.17
N ASN A 13 -7.00 -14.17 5.90
CA ASN A 13 -7.73 -13.38 6.88
C ASN A 13 -9.13 -13.93 7.10
N LYS A 14 -9.60 -13.92 8.36
CA LYS A 14 -10.97 -14.24 8.74
C LYS A 14 -11.49 -13.21 9.74
N ILE A 15 -12.63 -12.60 9.46
CA ILE A 15 -13.31 -11.64 10.33
C ILE A 15 -14.64 -12.24 10.78
N ILE A 16 -14.93 -12.17 12.08
CA ILE A 16 -16.26 -12.46 12.61
C ILE A 16 -16.83 -11.16 13.17
N CYS A 17 -17.93 -10.69 12.61
CA CYS A 17 -18.51 -9.40 13.00
C CYS A 17 -20.01 -9.32 12.74
N LYS A 18 -20.64 -8.28 13.30
CA LYS A 18 -22.02 -7.94 13.00
C LYS A 18 -22.20 -7.57 11.53
N LYS A 19 -23.31 -7.99 10.91
CA LYS A 19 -23.69 -7.66 9.54
C LYS A 19 -23.66 -6.16 9.26
N SER A 20 -24.17 -5.36 10.19
CA SER A 20 -24.17 -3.88 10.09
C SER A 20 -22.78 -3.25 10.10
N ILE A 21 -21.77 -3.94 10.64
CA ILE A 21 -20.35 -3.53 10.60
C ILE A 21 -19.73 -4.03 9.30
N ALA A 22 -20.02 -5.27 8.89
CA ALA A 22 -19.53 -5.84 7.65
C ALA A 22 -19.88 -4.99 6.42
N GLU A 23 -21.06 -4.36 6.37
CA GLU A 23 -21.49 -3.44 5.31
C GLU A 23 -20.55 -2.23 5.13
N LYS A 24 -19.72 -1.91 6.10
CA LYS A 24 -18.70 -0.86 5.98
C LYS A 24 -17.50 -1.28 5.12
N LEU A 25 -17.28 -2.58 4.93
CA LEU A 25 -16.25 -3.16 4.06
C LEU A 25 -16.85 -3.78 2.80
N LEU A 26 -17.98 -4.47 2.95
CA LEU A 26 -18.61 -5.25 1.89
C LEU A 26 -19.55 -4.42 1.04
N THR A 27 -19.58 -4.73 -0.26
CA THR A 27 -20.60 -4.26 -1.20
C THR A 27 -21.23 -5.50 -1.84
N PRO A 28 -22.56 -5.69 -1.75
CA PRO A 28 -23.23 -6.77 -2.44
C PRO A 28 -23.18 -6.53 -3.97
N VAL A 29 -22.84 -7.57 -4.72
CA VAL A 29 -22.81 -7.57 -6.19
C VAL A 29 -23.42 -8.88 -6.66
N GLU A 30 -24.63 -8.81 -7.26
CA GLU A 30 -25.40 -9.99 -7.65
C GLU A 30 -25.59 -10.98 -6.49
N ASP A 31 -25.04 -12.20 -6.61
CA ASP A 31 -25.13 -13.24 -5.60
C ASP A 31 -23.86 -13.35 -4.71
N THR A 32 -22.97 -12.37 -4.76
CA THR A 32 -21.67 -12.33 -4.05
C THR A 32 -21.42 -10.99 -3.40
N TYR A 33 -20.23 -10.84 -2.80
CA TYR A 33 -19.77 -9.61 -2.18
C TYR A 33 -18.40 -9.21 -2.71
N VAL A 34 -18.17 -7.90 -2.81
CA VAL A 34 -16.85 -7.30 -3.02
C VAL A 34 -16.42 -6.64 -1.72
N LEU A 35 -15.21 -6.93 -1.28
CA LEU A 35 -14.56 -6.27 -0.15
C LEU A 35 -13.65 -5.16 -0.69
N ASP A 36 -13.85 -3.93 -0.22
CA ASP A 36 -13.09 -2.77 -0.70
C ASP A 36 -12.54 -1.95 0.47
N PHE A 37 -11.23 -1.92 0.60
CA PHE A 37 -10.53 -1.16 1.63
C PHE A 37 -10.74 0.36 1.51
N ASN A 38 -11.03 0.86 0.29
CA ASN A 38 -11.35 2.27 0.08
C ASN A 38 -12.62 2.72 0.83
N LYS A 39 -13.48 1.80 1.23
CA LYS A 39 -14.66 2.13 2.05
C LYS A 39 -14.29 2.55 3.46
N LEU A 40 -13.15 2.11 3.98
CA LEU A 40 -12.63 2.49 5.31
C LEU A 40 -11.55 3.55 5.25
N ILE A 41 -10.58 3.37 4.35
CA ILE A 41 -9.43 4.26 4.17
C ILE A 41 -9.30 4.54 2.68
N PRO A 42 -10.00 5.57 2.15
CA PRO A 42 -10.01 5.89 0.73
C PRO A 42 -8.64 6.41 0.26
N MET A 43 -8.09 5.77 -0.76
CA MET A 43 -6.88 6.25 -1.42
C MET A 43 -7.20 7.45 -2.33
N PRO A 44 -6.43 8.55 -2.28
CA PRO A 44 -6.55 9.64 -3.24
C PRO A 44 -6.34 9.15 -4.69
N ASN A 45 -7.24 9.55 -5.60
CA ASN A 45 -7.16 9.13 -7.02
C ASN A 45 -5.89 9.61 -7.71
N GLU A 46 -5.31 10.71 -7.25
CA GLU A 46 -4.08 11.28 -7.75
C GLU A 46 -2.87 10.35 -7.59
N LEU A 47 -2.93 9.45 -6.61
CA LEU A 47 -1.90 8.47 -6.34
C LEU A 47 -1.98 7.24 -7.26
N ASP A 48 -3.01 7.11 -8.10
CA ASP A 48 -3.11 6.03 -9.09
C ASP A 48 -2.13 6.24 -10.25
N LEU A 49 -0.84 6.14 -9.93
CA LEU A 49 0.31 6.25 -10.82
C LEU A 49 1.17 4.99 -10.74
N THR A 50 1.75 4.59 -11.86
CA THR A 50 2.68 3.45 -11.93
C THR A 50 3.85 3.65 -10.97
N CYS A 51 4.28 2.60 -10.26
CA CYS A 51 5.47 2.60 -9.41
C CYS A 51 6.65 1.91 -10.10
N GLY A 52 7.88 2.15 -9.60
CA GLY A 52 9.11 1.52 -10.05
C GLY A 52 9.93 2.37 -11.03
N ALA A 53 10.68 1.74 -11.94
CA ALA A 53 11.71 2.41 -12.74
C ALA A 53 11.23 3.64 -13.52
N ILE A 54 10.00 3.66 -14.01
CA ILE A 54 9.42 4.81 -14.69
C ILE A 54 9.20 5.99 -13.76
N GLU A 55 8.80 5.74 -12.52
CA GLU A 55 8.67 6.76 -11.48
C GLU A 55 10.03 7.39 -11.16
N ASP A 56 11.04 6.54 -10.84
CA ASP A 56 12.37 7.00 -10.45
C ASP A 56 12.98 7.89 -11.56
N MET A 57 12.86 7.44 -12.81
CA MET A 57 13.36 8.15 -13.96
C MET A 57 12.59 9.45 -14.23
N SER A 58 11.27 9.44 -14.07
CA SER A 58 10.44 10.63 -14.30
C SER A 58 10.75 11.72 -13.25
N VAL A 59 10.89 11.36 -11.98
CA VAL A 59 11.28 12.30 -10.92
C VAL A 59 12.67 12.87 -11.18
N ALA A 60 13.63 12.03 -11.61
CA ALA A 60 14.98 12.48 -11.93
C ALA A 60 15.00 13.44 -13.14
N CYS A 61 14.24 13.16 -14.19
CA CYS A 61 14.11 14.04 -15.36
C CYS A 61 13.46 15.38 -14.97
N TYR A 62 12.39 15.35 -14.20
CA TYR A 62 11.76 16.58 -13.69
C TYR A 62 12.74 17.42 -12.89
N TYR A 63 13.42 16.82 -11.90
CA TYR A 63 14.43 17.50 -11.09
C TYR A 63 15.55 18.12 -11.95
N TYR A 64 16.02 17.38 -12.95
CA TYR A 64 17.07 17.86 -13.89
C TYR A 64 16.63 19.09 -14.67
N SER A 65 15.35 19.18 -15.06
CA SER A 65 14.79 20.28 -15.87
C SER A 65 14.63 21.59 -15.10
N LEU A 66 14.68 21.56 -13.76
CA LEU A 66 14.46 22.72 -12.89
C LEU A 66 15.68 23.63 -12.81
N ASP A 67 15.46 24.91 -12.50
CA ASP A 67 16.52 25.82 -12.09
C ASP A 67 17.05 25.52 -10.67
N ASP A 68 18.14 26.15 -10.27
CA ASP A 68 18.81 25.87 -9.01
C ASP A 68 17.93 26.18 -7.76
N ASN A 69 17.06 27.19 -7.84
CA ASN A 69 16.16 27.54 -6.73
C ASN A 69 15.04 26.50 -6.58
N GLU A 70 14.48 26.06 -7.70
CA GLU A 70 13.45 25.02 -7.73
C GLU A 70 14.01 23.65 -7.32
N ARG A 71 15.22 23.30 -7.81
CA ARG A 71 15.93 22.08 -7.38
C ARG A 71 16.12 22.04 -5.87
N LYS A 72 16.49 23.16 -5.26
CA LYS A 72 16.66 23.24 -3.82
C LYS A 72 15.33 22.94 -3.09
N LYS A 73 14.22 23.53 -3.53
CA LYS A 73 12.89 23.30 -2.93
C LYS A 73 12.46 21.84 -3.06
N VAL A 74 12.62 21.25 -4.25
CA VAL A 74 12.27 19.85 -4.49
C VAL A 74 13.17 18.93 -3.67
N LYS A 75 14.48 19.20 -3.61
CA LYS A 75 15.39 18.43 -2.76
C LYS A 75 15.00 18.49 -1.28
N ASP A 76 14.69 19.68 -0.77
CA ASP A 76 14.27 19.86 0.62
C ASP A 76 12.95 19.09 0.90
N LEU A 77 11.99 19.11 -0.03
CA LEU A 77 10.77 18.32 0.05
C LEU A 77 11.08 16.82 0.13
N LEU A 78 11.82 16.28 -0.84
CA LEU A 78 12.16 14.86 -0.93
C LEU A 78 12.97 14.39 0.29
N PHE A 79 13.84 15.24 0.82
CA PHE A 79 14.66 14.92 2.00
C PHE A 79 13.88 14.93 3.30
N ASN A 80 12.89 15.82 3.43
CA ASN A 80 12.11 15.97 4.67
C ASN A 80 10.87 15.06 4.72
N THR A 81 10.42 14.49 3.60
CA THR A 81 9.32 13.54 3.60
C THR A 81 9.84 12.17 3.99
N LYS A 82 9.49 11.75 5.21
CA LYS A 82 9.91 10.47 5.79
C LYS A 82 8.97 9.37 5.33
N THR A 83 9.54 8.20 5.08
CA THR A 83 8.82 6.95 4.86
C THR A 83 9.51 5.83 5.63
N ASP A 84 8.79 4.80 6.01
CA ASP A 84 9.38 3.64 6.69
C ASP A 84 10.34 2.88 5.77
N PHE A 85 10.06 2.87 4.45
CA PHE A 85 10.86 2.15 3.46
C PHE A 85 12.18 2.84 3.08
N TYR A 86 12.18 4.19 2.92
CA TYR A 86 13.30 4.90 2.29
C TYR A 86 13.99 5.91 3.22
N HIS A 87 13.59 6.00 4.47
CA HIS A 87 13.92 7.12 5.38
C HIS A 87 13.51 8.50 4.83
N ASN A 88 13.65 8.71 3.53
CA ASN A 88 13.16 9.86 2.77
C ASN A 88 13.24 9.58 1.25
N TYR A 89 12.47 10.33 0.46
CA TYR A 89 12.43 10.15 -0.99
C TYR A 89 13.69 10.64 -1.72
N TRP A 90 14.50 11.50 -1.10
CA TRP A 90 15.79 11.83 -1.69
C TRP A 90 16.69 10.60 -1.82
N ASN A 91 16.71 9.72 -0.83
CA ASN A 91 17.48 8.47 -0.91
C ASN A 91 17.00 7.57 -2.06
N LYS A 92 15.68 7.53 -2.31
CA LYS A 92 15.11 6.77 -3.42
C LYS A 92 15.59 7.29 -4.78
N TYR A 93 15.49 8.61 -5.02
CA TYR A 93 15.69 9.20 -6.35
C TYR A 93 17.10 9.73 -6.62
N SER A 94 17.92 9.95 -5.62
CA SER A 94 19.21 10.64 -5.74
C SER A 94 20.19 9.95 -6.67
N ASN A 95 20.16 8.63 -6.81
CA ASN A 95 21.03 7.91 -7.73
C ASN A 95 20.80 8.33 -9.18
N ASP A 96 19.58 8.31 -9.66
CA ASP A 96 19.25 8.66 -11.05
C ASP A 96 19.35 10.17 -11.30
N ILE A 97 19.01 11.00 -10.31
CA ILE A 97 19.27 12.43 -10.34
C ILE A 97 20.77 12.71 -10.57
N ASN A 98 21.65 12.08 -9.82
CA ASN A 98 23.09 12.26 -9.92
C ASN A 98 23.64 11.76 -11.27
N ARG A 99 23.12 10.65 -11.79
CA ARG A 99 23.49 10.11 -13.11
C ARG A 99 23.12 11.05 -14.26
N LEU A 100 21.99 11.76 -14.16
CA LEU A 100 21.63 12.83 -15.12
C LEU A 100 22.54 14.05 -14.97
N LEU A 101 22.77 14.51 -13.73
CA LEU A 101 23.59 15.70 -13.46
C LEU A 101 25.06 15.55 -13.90
N ASN A 102 25.63 14.35 -13.79
CA ASN A 102 27.01 14.07 -14.20
C ASN A 102 27.16 13.56 -15.64
N GLY A 103 26.06 13.47 -16.39
CA GLY A 103 26.04 13.05 -17.79
C GLY A 103 26.19 11.54 -18.04
N SER A 104 26.11 10.70 -16.99
CA SER A 104 26.13 9.23 -17.13
C SER A 104 24.83 8.67 -17.70
N LEU A 105 23.74 9.45 -17.68
CA LEU A 105 22.47 9.19 -18.34
C LEU A 105 22.19 10.29 -19.36
N ASN A 106 21.65 9.89 -20.52
CA ASN A 106 21.26 10.80 -21.57
C ASN A 106 19.75 11.11 -21.48
N ILE A 107 19.42 12.32 -21.07
CA ILE A 107 18.03 12.75 -20.88
C ILE A 107 17.22 12.70 -22.20
N ASN A 108 17.83 12.98 -23.36
CA ASN A 108 17.14 12.92 -24.63
C ASN A 108 16.79 11.48 -25.03
N GLU A 109 17.65 10.51 -24.69
CA GLU A 109 17.37 9.10 -24.92
C GLU A 109 16.21 8.63 -24.06
N ILE A 110 16.17 9.04 -22.79
CA ILE A 110 15.09 8.72 -21.87
C ILE A 110 13.77 9.32 -22.35
N SER A 111 13.75 10.59 -22.73
CA SER A 111 12.56 11.27 -23.23
C SER A 111 12.05 10.61 -24.52
N ASN A 112 12.94 10.31 -25.47
CA ASN A 112 12.58 9.65 -26.73
C ASN A 112 12.03 8.23 -26.49
N ASN A 113 12.58 7.49 -25.51
CA ASN A 113 12.08 6.16 -25.15
C ASN A 113 10.69 6.27 -24.51
N TYR A 114 10.45 7.25 -23.65
CA TYR A 114 9.13 7.55 -23.11
C TYR A 114 8.15 7.91 -24.23
N ASP A 115 8.54 8.81 -25.14
CA ASP A 115 7.70 9.28 -26.24
C ASP A 115 7.37 8.18 -27.27
N SER A 116 8.21 7.15 -27.40
CA SER A 116 7.99 5.98 -28.27
C SER A 116 7.25 4.83 -27.60
N SER A 117 7.02 4.87 -26.28
CA SER A 117 6.30 3.82 -25.56
C SER A 117 4.79 3.89 -25.82
N ASP A 118 4.12 2.75 -25.82
CA ASP A 118 2.66 2.64 -26.04
C ASP A 118 1.94 2.51 -24.68
N ASP A 119 2.27 3.39 -23.74
CA ASP A 119 1.83 3.30 -22.37
C ASP A 119 0.57 4.17 -22.12
N LYS A 120 -0.43 3.64 -21.41
CA LYS A 120 -1.63 4.37 -20.96
C LYS A 120 -1.31 5.64 -20.16
N MET A 121 -0.11 5.70 -19.56
CA MET A 121 0.36 6.89 -18.85
C MET A 121 0.57 8.07 -19.78
N LYS A 122 0.94 7.85 -21.07
CA LYS A 122 1.09 8.90 -22.07
C LYS A 122 -0.23 9.56 -22.46
N GLU A 123 -1.33 8.83 -22.38
CA GLU A 123 -2.67 9.42 -22.58
C GLU A 123 -2.98 10.48 -21.53
N LYS A 124 -2.43 10.31 -20.33
CA LYS A 124 -2.66 11.20 -19.18
C LYS A 124 -1.55 12.24 -18.98
N TYR A 125 -0.31 11.90 -19.32
CA TYR A 125 0.87 12.78 -19.14
C TYR A 125 1.63 12.92 -20.44
N SER A 126 1.72 14.17 -20.96
CA SER A 126 2.27 14.47 -22.27
C SER A 126 3.77 14.25 -22.37
N SER A 127 4.48 14.24 -21.24
CA SER A 127 5.94 14.04 -21.19
C SER A 127 6.38 13.37 -19.91
N ILE A 128 7.60 12.80 -19.93
CA ILE A 128 8.24 12.24 -18.74
C ILE A 128 8.45 13.30 -17.63
N TYR A 129 8.60 14.56 -18.02
CA TYR A 129 8.75 15.69 -17.08
C TYR A 129 7.45 15.98 -16.34
N ASP A 130 6.31 15.98 -17.07
CA ASP A 130 4.98 16.17 -16.48
C ASP A 130 4.64 15.05 -15.52
N LEU A 131 4.99 13.82 -15.89
CA LEU A 131 4.84 12.66 -15.02
C LEU A 131 5.69 12.79 -13.76
N GLY A 132 6.98 13.17 -13.91
CA GLY A 132 7.89 13.41 -12.79
C GLY A 132 7.41 14.52 -11.85
N LYS A 133 6.90 15.62 -12.43
CA LYS A 133 6.26 16.69 -11.65
C LYS A 133 5.10 16.15 -10.84
N ARG A 134 4.27 15.27 -11.42
CA ARG A 134 3.11 14.73 -10.74
C ARG A 134 3.48 13.88 -9.53
N TYR A 135 4.52 13.05 -9.61
CA TYR A 135 5.02 12.31 -8.44
C TYR A 135 5.49 13.26 -7.32
N VAL A 136 6.20 14.33 -7.68
CA VAL A 136 6.67 15.33 -6.69
C VAL A 136 5.50 16.10 -6.08
N ASP A 137 4.49 16.48 -6.88
CA ASP A 137 3.27 17.11 -6.37
C ASP A 137 2.52 16.18 -5.41
N ASN A 138 2.41 14.89 -5.74
CA ASN A 138 1.78 13.90 -4.87
C ASN A 138 2.54 13.75 -3.53
N ILE A 139 3.88 13.71 -3.55
CA ILE A 139 4.69 13.71 -2.31
C ILE A 139 4.39 14.96 -1.47
N LYS A 140 4.27 16.11 -2.11
CA LYS A 140 3.96 17.37 -1.42
C LYS A 140 2.56 17.36 -0.79
N ASP A 141 1.56 16.87 -1.51
CA ASP A 141 0.16 17.00 -1.15
C ASP A 141 -0.33 15.84 -0.25
N TYR A 142 0.23 14.64 -0.43
CA TYR A 142 -0.20 13.41 0.24
C TYR A 142 0.90 12.70 1.04
N GLY A 143 2.16 13.12 0.90
CA GLY A 143 3.32 12.44 1.50
C GLY A 143 3.85 11.23 0.71
N PHE A 144 3.20 10.86 -0.40
CA PHE A 144 3.52 9.65 -1.19
C PHE A 144 3.49 9.95 -2.68
N PRO A 145 4.37 9.33 -3.50
CA PRO A 145 4.40 9.55 -4.95
C PRO A 145 3.24 8.84 -5.68
N ASN A 146 2.85 7.65 -5.23
CA ASN A 146 1.96 6.75 -5.93
C ASN A 146 1.17 5.85 -4.97
N TRP A 147 0.30 4.99 -5.55
CA TRP A 147 -0.56 4.06 -4.83
C TRP A 147 0.20 3.03 -3.98
N TYR A 148 1.38 2.59 -4.44
CA TYR A 148 2.12 1.49 -3.81
C TYR A 148 2.61 1.88 -2.41
N ASP A 149 3.39 2.96 -2.33
CA ASP A 149 3.93 3.46 -1.06
C ASP A 149 2.78 3.85 -0.11
N TRP A 150 1.72 4.47 -0.65
CA TRP A 150 0.57 4.89 0.13
C TRP A 150 -0.22 3.72 0.72
N ARG A 151 -0.49 2.66 -0.08
CA ARG A 151 -1.26 1.50 0.38
C ARG A 151 -0.52 0.72 1.46
N ILE A 152 0.78 0.52 1.31
CA ILE A 152 1.59 -0.16 2.32
C ILE A 152 1.52 0.59 3.65
N GLU A 153 1.67 1.91 3.65
CA GLU A 153 1.62 2.72 4.86
C GLU A 153 0.22 2.80 5.48
N ASN A 154 -0.84 2.98 4.66
CA ASN A 154 -2.18 3.25 5.17
C ASN A 154 -3.04 2.00 5.30
N TRP A 155 -2.88 1.02 4.41
CA TRP A 155 -3.63 -0.24 4.50
C TRP A 155 -2.86 -1.35 5.21
N GLY A 156 -1.52 -1.33 5.16
CA GLY A 156 -0.64 -2.38 5.66
C GLY A 156 -0.45 -3.53 4.65
N THR A 157 -0.97 -3.40 3.43
CA THR A 157 -0.84 -4.40 2.35
C THR A 157 -0.76 -3.72 0.99
N LYS A 158 -0.19 -4.43 0.02
CA LYS A 158 0.06 -3.90 -1.33
C LYS A 158 -1.23 -3.68 -2.14
N TRP A 159 -2.15 -4.64 -2.11
CA TRP A 159 -3.33 -4.66 -2.97
C TRP A 159 -4.63 -4.54 -2.17
N ASN A 160 -5.67 -4.06 -2.84
CA ASN A 160 -7.04 -4.26 -2.39
C ASN A 160 -7.40 -5.75 -2.52
N VAL A 161 -8.52 -6.15 -1.98
CA VAL A 161 -9.02 -7.51 -2.17
C VAL A 161 -9.70 -7.57 -3.54
N ASP A 162 -9.00 -8.16 -4.51
CA ASP A 162 -9.47 -8.28 -5.89
C ASP A 162 -10.06 -9.67 -6.20
N ASP A 163 -9.88 -10.64 -5.29
CA ASP A 163 -10.35 -12.02 -5.42
C ASP A 163 -11.69 -12.24 -4.73
N GLU A 164 -12.25 -13.44 -4.90
CA GLU A 164 -13.52 -13.83 -4.29
C GLU A 164 -13.45 -13.76 -2.76
N VAL A 165 -14.40 -13.03 -2.20
CA VAL A 165 -14.59 -12.94 -0.75
C VAL A 165 -15.66 -13.93 -0.34
N SER A 166 -15.31 -14.84 0.56
CA SER A 166 -16.29 -15.76 1.15
C SER A 166 -17.00 -15.08 2.31
N VAL A 167 -18.32 -14.94 2.20
CA VAL A 167 -19.16 -14.38 3.27
C VAL A 167 -20.17 -15.44 3.70
N ILE A 168 -20.10 -15.85 4.96
CA ILE A 168 -20.91 -16.93 5.54
C ILE A 168 -21.82 -16.36 6.63
N ASP A 169 -23.11 -16.65 6.55
CA ASP A 169 -24.06 -16.37 7.61
C ASP A 169 -23.81 -17.31 8.80
N ILE A 170 -23.29 -16.77 9.91
CA ILE A 170 -23.16 -17.56 11.16
C ILE A 170 -24.52 -17.64 11.87
N ASP A 171 -25.19 -16.48 11.95
CA ASP A 171 -26.52 -16.34 12.55
C ASP A 171 -27.26 -15.13 11.96
N LYS A 172 -28.40 -14.74 12.58
CA LYS A 172 -29.20 -13.60 12.12
C LYS A 172 -28.44 -12.27 12.07
N ASN A 173 -27.41 -12.11 12.91
CA ASN A 173 -26.77 -10.82 13.16
C ASN A 173 -25.31 -10.78 12.71
N ASN A 174 -24.67 -11.94 12.50
CA ASN A 174 -23.23 -12.03 12.29
C ASN A 174 -22.87 -12.70 10.97
N TYR A 175 -21.78 -12.19 10.37
CA TYR A 175 -21.06 -12.79 9.25
C TYR A 175 -19.71 -13.32 9.71
N GLU A 176 -19.25 -14.36 9.03
CA GLU A 176 -17.84 -14.71 8.87
C GLU A 176 -17.41 -14.31 7.47
N ILE A 177 -16.30 -13.54 7.37
CA ILE A 177 -15.75 -13.03 6.11
C ILE A 177 -14.35 -13.57 5.99
N ARG A 178 -14.04 -14.25 4.86
CA ARG A 178 -12.69 -14.75 4.54
C ARG A 178 -12.18 -14.13 3.27
N PHE A 179 -10.94 -13.71 3.29
CA PHE A 179 -10.24 -13.09 2.16
C PHE A 179 -8.73 -13.17 2.34
N ASP A 180 -7.99 -13.00 1.24
CA ASP A 180 -6.56 -13.02 1.25
C ASP A 180 -5.97 -11.64 0.99
N THR A 181 -4.80 -11.36 1.58
CA THR A 181 -4.03 -10.13 1.36
C THR A 181 -2.60 -10.45 0.98
N ALA A 182 -2.01 -9.58 0.16
CA ALA A 182 -0.63 -9.76 -0.28
C ALA A 182 0.36 -9.37 0.82
N TRP A 183 1.25 -10.32 1.18
CA TRP A 183 2.41 -10.20 2.05
C TRP A 183 2.15 -10.08 3.56
N SER A 184 1.02 -9.50 3.98
CA SER A 184 0.82 -9.17 5.40
C SER A 184 -0.65 -8.96 5.74
N LEU A 185 -0.96 -9.03 7.05
CA LEU A 185 -2.18 -8.49 7.61
C LEU A 185 -2.39 -7.03 7.14
N PRO A 186 -3.58 -6.65 6.65
CA PRO A 186 -3.87 -5.26 6.30
C PRO A 186 -4.06 -4.44 7.58
N TYR A 187 -2.94 -4.14 8.25
CA TYR A 187 -2.91 -3.61 9.63
C TYR A 187 -3.69 -2.31 9.80
N GLY A 188 -3.53 -1.35 8.87
CA GLY A 188 -4.27 -0.08 8.93
C GLY A 188 -5.78 -0.29 8.78
N ILE A 189 -6.19 -1.20 7.90
CA ILE A 189 -7.60 -1.58 7.70
C ILE A 189 -8.14 -2.28 8.95
N MET A 190 -7.37 -3.20 9.52
CA MET A 190 -7.72 -3.92 10.74
C MET A 190 -7.93 -2.95 11.91
N LEU A 191 -7.02 -2.00 12.12
CA LEU A 191 -7.17 -0.97 13.15
C LEU A 191 -8.42 -0.13 12.90
N LYS A 192 -8.61 0.35 11.66
CA LYS A 192 -9.77 1.17 11.32
C LYS A 192 -11.09 0.42 11.49
N PHE A 193 -11.11 -0.85 11.12
CA PHE A 193 -12.27 -1.72 11.33
C PHE A 193 -12.55 -1.95 12.83
N SER A 194 -11.51 -2.11 13.64
CA SER A 194 -11.65 -2.29 15.10
C SER A 194 -12.30 -1.09 15.79
N GLU A 195 -12.13 0.13 15.26
CA GLU A 195 -12.80 1.34 15.78
C GLU A 195 -14.32 1.28 15.63
N LEU A 196 -14.83 0.55 14.65
CA LEU A 196 -16.27 0.35 14.42
C LEU A 196 -16.90 -0.67 15.37
N CYS A 197 -16.07 -1.50 16.00
CA CYS A 197 -16.49 -2.57 16.89
C CYS A 197 -16.38 -2.12 18.34
N LYS A 198 -17.33 -2.58 19.18
CA LYS A 198 -17.19 -2.48 20.64
C LYS A 198 -16.20 -3.53 21.14
N ASP A 199 -15.77 -3.35 22.38
CA ASP A 199 -15.02 -4.39 23.10
C ASP A 199 -15.79 -5.71 23.08
N ASN A 200 -15.08 -6.82 22.88
CA ASN A 200 -15.62 -8.17 22.70
C ASN A 200 -16.51 -8.40 21.47
N GLU A 201 -16.63 -7.40 20.56
CA GLU A 201 -17.33 -7.54 19.28
C GLU A 201 -16.35 -7.58 18.10
N PHE A 202 -15.07 -7.33 18.33
CA PHE A 202 -14.00 -7.41 17.33
C PHE A 202 -13.33 -8.78 17.41
N HIS A 203 -13.30 -9.48 16.28
CA HIS A 203 -12.61 -10.76 16.13
C HIS A 203 -12.04 -10.85 14.72
N TRP A 204 -10.71 -10.89 14.64
CA TRP A 204 -9.97 -11.01 13.39
C TRP A 204 -8.91 -12.08 13.56
N GLU A 205 -8.91 -13.07 12.71
CA GLU A 205 -7.91 -14.11 12.65
C GLU A 205 -7.09 -13.94 11.39
N PHE A 206 -5.78 -14.22 11.46
CA PHE A 206 -4.94 -14.28 10.28
C PHE A 206 -3.82 -15.30 10.42
N GLN A 207 -3.31 -15.73 9.27
CA GLN A 207 -2.17 -16.62 9.16
C GLN A 207 -1.37 -16.26 7.91
N ASN A 208 -0.06 -16.09 8.06
CA ASN A 208 0.85 -15.89 6.95
C ASN A 208 1.19 -17.22 6.26
N GLU A 209 1.50 -17.19 4.96
CA GLU A 209 1.87 -18.37 4.19
C GLU A 209 3.13 -19.06 4.76
N ASP A 210 4.06 -18.28 5.30
CA ASP A 210 5.31 -18.78 5.91
C ASP A 210 5.11 -19.42 7.28
N PHE A 211 3.88 -19.49 7.77
CA PHE A 211 3.48 -20.11 9.04
C PHE A 211 4.27 -19.61 10.25
N ASP A 212 4.03 -18.36 10.61
CA ASP A 212 4.53 -17.73 11.82
C ASP A 212 3.60 -17.92 13.04
N GLY A 213 2.66 -18.84 12.94
CA GLY A 213 1.58 -19.10 13.90
C GLY A 213 0.22 -18.64 13.40
N TYR A 214 -0.80 -19.01 14.15
CA TYR A 214 -2.18 -18.60 13.90
C TYR A 214 -2.56 -17.49 14.88
N HIS A 215 -2.81 -16.30 14.36
CA HIS A 215 -3.09 -15.11 15.14
C HIS A 215 -4.60 -14.91 15.33
N THR A 216 -4.99 -14.60 16.55
CA THR A 216 -6.38 -14.22 16.88
C THR A 216 -6.38 -12.87 17.57
N LEU A 217 -6.84 -11.84 16.86
CA LEU A 217 -6.94 -10.48 17.35
C LEU A 217 -8.33 -10.24 17.95
N THR A 218 -8.35 -9.80 19.20
CA THR A 218 -9.57 -9.41 19.93
C THR A 218 -9.44 -7.98 20.44
N LYS A 219 -10.55 -7.38 20.87
CA LYS A 219 -10.52 -6.04 21.46
C LYS A 219 -11.03 -6.06 22.90
N GLU A 220 -10.19 -5.60 23.82
CA GLU A 220 -10.47 -5.53 25.23
C GLU A 220 -10.02 -4.19 25.80
N ASN A 221 -10.89 -3.51 26.55
CA ASN A 221 -10.61 -2.18 27.12
C ASN A 221 -10.06 -1.17 26.11
N GLY A 222 -10.57 -1.24 24.87
CA GLY A 222 -10.16 -0.37 23.76
C GLY A 222 -8.81 -0.72 23.11
N LYS A 223 -8.14 -1.80 23.55
CA LYS A 223 -6.86 -2.27 23.00
C LYS A 223 -7.06 -3.54 22.19
N ILE A 224 -6.24 -3.70 21.15
CA ILE A 224 -6.16 -4.97 20.41
C ILE A 224 -5.20 -5.89 21.16
N ILE A 225 -5.66 -7.12 21.38
CA ILE A 225 -4.90 -8.21 21.99
C ILE A 225 -4.66 -9.25 20.88
N ASP A 226 -3.42 -9.63 20.69
CA ASP A 226 -3.03 -10.71 19.79
C ASP A 226 -2.76 -11.99 20.60
N ASN A 227 -3.48 -13.07 20.28
CA ASN A 227 -3.27 -14.39 20.85
C ASN A 227 -2.72 -15.30 19.74
N VAL A 228 -1.48 -15.72 19.88
CA VAL A 228 -0.81 -16.56 18.89
C VAL A 228 -0.83 -18.01 19.33
N THR A 229 -1.18 -18.92 18.40
CA THR A 229 -1.18 -20.37 18.62
C THR A 229 -0.45 -21.08 17.49
N GLY A 230 0.12 -22.26 17.75
CA GLY A 230 0.77 -23.09 16.73
C GLY A 230 2.25 -22.79 16.49
N TYR A 231 2.89 -22.00 17.36
CA TYR A 231 4.37 -22.02 17.43
C TYR A 231 4.79 -23.38 17.99
N ASP A 232 5.72 -24.05 17.34
CA ASP A 232 6.45 -25.16 17.96
C ASP A 232 7.11 -24.62 19.23
N GLU A 233 6.96 -25.33 20.38
CA GLU A 233 7.43 -24.88 21.70
C GLU A 233 8.96 -24.66 21.81
N GLU A 234 9.74 -24.78 20.71
CA GLU A 234 11.18 -24.59 20.67
C GLU A 234 11.67 -23.13 20.52
N TYR A 235 10.78 -22.13 20.34
CA TYR A 235 11.16 -20.71 20.18
C TYR A 235 10.43 -19.76 21.15
N THR A 236 10.42 -20.11 22.44
CA THR A 236 9.97 -19.15 23.47
C THR A 236 11.16 -18.64 24.26
N ASP A 237 11.89 -17.70 23.71
CA ASP A 237 12.74 -16.77 24.46
C ASP A 237 13.01 -15.51 23.62
N ASP A 238 12.00 -14.64 23.55
CA ASP A 238 12.23 -13.19 23.42
C ASP A 238 10.88 -12.48 23.65
N GLU A 239 10.78 -11.82 24.81
CA GLU A 239 9.68 -10.90 25.10
C GLU A 239 9.70 -9.75 24.09
N ILE A 240 8.69 -9.68 23.20
CA ILE A 240 8.47 -8.50 22.36
C ILE A 240 7.72 -7.47 23.20
N GLU A 241 8.44 -6.50 23.76
CA GLU A 241 7.85 -5.24 24.23
C GLU A 241 7.32 -4.44 23.02
N ILE A 242 6.00 -4.19 23.01
CA ILE A 242 5.31 -3.32 22.03
C ILE A 242 5.20 -1.91 22.60
#